data_104f69c940f8d31d070135f9b5fc2316
#
_entry.id   104f69c940f8d31d070135f9b5fc2316
#
_cell.length_a   1.000
_cell.length_b   1.000
_cell.length_c   1.000
_cell.angle_alpha   90.00
_cell.angle_beta   90.00
_cell.angle_gamma   90.00
#
_symmetry.space_group_name_H-M   'P 1'
#
loop_
_entity.id
_entity.type
_entity.pdbx_description
1 polymer ?
#
loop_
_entity_poly.entity_id
_entity_poly.type
_entity_poly.pdbx_seq_one_letter_code
_entity_poly.pdbx_strand_id
1 'polypeptide(L)'
;MKKINPNYLALLLIGCQFIYGQKVAFEEYDLENGLHVILHQDNSVPIVTTSVLYHVGSKDENPERTGFAHFFEHLLFEGTRNIPKGKWFSIVTGNGGSNNAYTTNDFTYYYENFPSNNLKLGLWMESERMLHPIIDQTGVDTQNEVVKEEKRMRYDNSPYGKWNEEVKSYLYKLHPYNQTTIGKMEHLDAATLEEFMAFNKKYYIPNNA
;
A
#
# COMPACT_ATOMS: atom_id res chain seq x y z
N MET A 1 -23.17 -10.36 -47.46
CA MET A 1 -21.94 -9.82 -46.80
C MET A 1 -21.54 -8.55 -47.52
N LYS A 2 -21.59 -7.38 -46.85
CA LYS A 2 -21.11 -6.10 -47.44
C LYS A 2 -19.58 -6.14 -47.48
N LYS A 3 -18.99 -5.98 -48.66
CA LYS A 3 -17.53 -5.89 -48.82
C LYS A 3 -17.04 -4.58 -48.17
N ILE A 4 -16.15 -4.69 -47.23
CA ILE A 4 -15.48 -3.51 -46.61
C ILE A 4 -14.60 -2.90 -47.67
N ASN A 5 -14.74 -1.59 -47.91
CA ASN A 5 -13.95 -0.85 -48.88
C ASN A 5 -12.47 -0.85 -48.40
N PRO A 6 -11.51 -1.32 -49.23
CA PRO A 6 -10.11 -1.42 -48.85
C PRO A 6 -9.49 -0.06 -48.44
N ASN A 7 -10.05 1.05 -48.92
CA ASN A 7 -9.60 2.39 -48.54
C ASN A 7 -9.89 2.72 -47.05
N TYR A 8 -10.97 2.19 -46.45
CA TYR A 8 -11.24 2.36 -45.03
C TYR A 8 -10.29 1.51 -44.19
N LEU A 9 -9.90 0.31 -44.64
CA LEU A 9 -8.94 -0.55 -43.97
C LEU A 9 -7.53 0.10 -43.99
N ALA A 10 -7.14 0.73 -45.10
CA ALA A 10 -5.88 1.47 -45.21
C ALA A 10 -5.84 2.71 -44.31
N LEU A 11 -6.95 3.46 -44.21
CA LEU A 11 -7.06 4.60 -43.27
C LEU A 11 -6.96 4.15 -41.80
N LEU A 12 -7.55 3.01 -41.45
CA LEU A 12 -7.46 2.45 -40.09
C LEU A 12 -6.02 2.03 -39.73
N LEU A 13 -5.31 1.42 -40.66
CA LEU A 13 -3.90 1.01 -40.50
C LEU A 13 -2.95 2.20 -40.40
N ILE A 14 -3.19 3.29 -41.12
CA ILE A 14 -2.39 4.54 -41.02
C ILE A 14 -2.64 5.24 -39.70
N GLY A 15 -3.89 5.23 -39.16
CA GLY A 15 -4.24 5.79 -37.85
C GLY A 15 -3.56 5.11 -36.68
N CYS A 16 -3.25 3.81 -36.79
CA CYS A 16 -2.56 3.06 -35.72
C CYS A 16 -1.06 3.34 -35.62
N GLN A 17 -0.44 3.97 -36.62
CA GLN A 17 1.02 4.23 -36.64
C GLN A 17 1.46 5.39 -35.72
N PHE A 18 0.54 6.18 -35.20
CA PHE A 18 0.84 7.37 -34.37
C PHE A 18 0.58 7.17 -32.88
N ILE A 19 0.35 5.94 -32.41
CA ILE A 19 0.24 5.66 -30.96
C ILE A 19 1.66 5.48 -30.42
N TYR A 20 2.33 6.59 -30.15
CA TYR A 20 3.54 6.57 -29.33
C TYR A 20 3.13 6.47 -27.87
N GLY A 21 3.53 5.40 -27.20
CA GLY A 21 3.43 5.34 -25.76
C GLY A 21 4.26 6.46 -25.13
N GLN A 22 3.71 7.14 -24.13
CA GLN A 22 4.48 8.13 -23.37
C GLN A 22 5.62 7.43 -22.65
N LYS A 23 6.87 7.83 -22.91
CA LYS A 23 8.03 7.32 -22.18
C LYS A 23 8.21 8.18 -20.93
N VAL A 24 7.98 7.59 -19.76
CA VAL A 24 8.29 8.22 -18.48
C VAL A 24 9.80 8.09 -18.25
N ALA A 25 10.49 9.22 -18.08
CA ALA A 25 11.89 9.23 -17.69
C ALA A 25 12.00 9.14 -16.17
N PHE A 26 12.83 8.23 -15.67
CA PHE A 26 13.10 8.08 -14.25
C PHE A 26 14.57 7.67 -14.05
N GLU A 27 15.06 7.87 -12.83
CA GLU A 27 16.33 7.38 -12.35
C GLU A 27 16.07 6.34 -11.26
N GLU A 28 16.84 5.27 -11.23
CA GLU A 28 16.73 4.23 -10.20
C GLU A 28 18.12 3.80 -9.72
N TYR A 29 18.23 3.50 -8.43
CA TYR A 29 19.46 3.02 -7.80
C TYR A 29 19.18 2.37 -6.45
N ASP A 30 20.12 1.58 -5.97
CA ASP A 30 20.08 0.97 -4.63
C ASP A 30 20.96 1.73 -3.66
N LEU A 31 20.47 1.92 -2.43
CA LEU A 31 21.28 2.41 -1.32
C LEU A 31 22.08 1.25 -0.68
N GLU A 32 23.11 1.57 0.08
CA GLU A 32 23.98 0.58 0.75
C GLU A 32 23.21 -0.37 1.69
N ASN A 33 22.08 0.08 2.25
CA ASN A 33 21.19 -0.71 3.10
C ASN A 33 20.19 -1.58 2.32
N GLY A 34 20.27 -1.57 0.99
CA GLY A 34 19.42 -2.36 0.08
C GLY A 34 18.09 -1.70 -0.28
N LEU A 35 17.82 -0.46 0.16
CA LEU A 35 16.62 0.25 -0.28
C LEU A 35 16.72 0.61 -1.76
N HIS A 36 15.74 0.17 -2.56
CA HIS A 36 15.62 0.53 -3.96
C HIS A 36 14.93 1.90 -4.08
N VAL A 37 15.56 2.83 -4.80
CA VAL A 37 15.07 4.21 -4.95
C VAL A 37 14.73 4.47 -6.41
N ILE A 38 13.55 5.01 -6.66
CA ILE A 38 13.09 5.45 -7.97
C ILE A 38 12.76 6.95 -7.89
N LEU A 39 13.36 7.73 -8.78
CA LEU A 39 13.15 9.18 -8.88
C LEU A 39 12.54 9.52 -10.23
N HIS A 40 11.40 10.18 -10.20
CA HIS A 40 10.77 10.74 -11.41
C HIS A 40 10.56 12.24 -11.22
N GLN A 41 11.09 13.04 -12.15
CA GLN A 41 10.90 14.48 -12.13
C GLN A 41 9.84 14.90 -13.15
N ASP A 42 8.77 15.54 -12.66
CA ASP A 42 7.75 16.21 -13.46
C ASP A 42 7.49 17.61 -12.88
N ASN A 43 7.79 18.65 -13.65
CA ASN A 43 7.63 20.03 -13.23
C ASN A 43 6.32 20.68 -13.71
N SER A 44 5.36 19.89 -14.18
CA SER A 44 4.08 20.39 -14.68
C SER A 44 3.20 21.01 -13.61
N VAL A 45 3.33 20.52 -12.35
CA VAL A 45 2.60 21.03 -11.18
C VAL A 45 3.54 21.11 -9.96
N PRO A 46 3.32 22.08 -9.03
CA PRO A 46 4.18 22.28 -7.87
C PRO A 46 3.81 21.31 -6.72
N ILE A 47 3.77 20.01 -6.99
CA ILE A 47 3.46 18.95 -6.04
C ILE A 47 4.60 17.94 -6.06
N VAL A 48 4.86 17.33 -4.91
CA VAL A 48 5.76 16.19 -4.77
C VAL A 48 5.02 15.04 -4.08
N THR A 49 5.23 13.83 -4.57
CA THR A 49 4.81 12.59 -3.91
C THR A 49 6.03 11.90 -3.34
N THR A 50 6.00 11.57 -2.06
CA THR A 50 6.92 10.62 -1.42
C THR A 50 6.15 9.34 -1.14
N SER A 51 6.76 8.19 -1.43
CA SER A 51 6.08 6.91 -1.24
C SER A 51 7.05 5.80 -0.91
N VAL A 52 6.57 4.81 -0.15
CA VAL A 52 7.28 3.58 0.16
C VAL A 52 6.40 2.38 -0.18
N LEU A 53 6.94 1.46 -0.97
CA LEU A 53 6.32 0.18 -1.28
C LEU A 53 7.12 -0.93 -0.60
N TYR A 54 6.50 -1.65 0.33
CA TYR A 54 7.08 -2.86 0.91
C TYR A 54 6.58 -4.08 0.16
N HIS A 55 7.50 -4.97 -0.24
CA HIS A 55 7.18 -6.25 -0.87
C HIS A 55 6.63 -7.25 0.14
N VAL A 56 5.53 -6.89 0.76
CA VAL A 56 4.78 -7.72 1.70
C VAL A 56 3.28 -7.44 1.57
N GLY A 57 2.52 -8.49 1.36
CA GLY A 57 1.07 -8.44 1.25
C GLY A 57 0.44 -9.67 1.89
N SER A 58 -0.85 -9.88 1.69
CA SER A 58 -1.54 -11.00 2.33
C SER A 58 -1.04 -12.38 1.90
N LYS A 59 -0.32 -12.51 0.78
CA LYS A 59 0.30 -13.78 0.36
C LYS A 59 1.45 -14.22 1.25
N ASP A 60 2.09 -13.29 1.95
CA ASP A 60 3.30 -13.52 2.75
C ASP A 60 2.96 -13.87 4.21
N GLU A 61 1.67 -13.87 4.55
CA GLU A 61 1.17 -14.14 5.88
C GLU A 61 1.12 -15.65 6.17
N ASN A 62 1.23 -15.99 7.45
CA ASN A 62 0.91 -17.33 7.91
C ASN A 62 -0.59 -17.60 7.71
N PRO A 63 -1.01 -18.72 7.10
CA PRO A 63 -2.43 -19.06 6.94
C PRO A 63 -3.26 -19.08 8.24
N GLU A 64 -2.61 -19.25 9.38
CA GLU A 64 -3.22 -19.21 10.71
C GLU A 64 -3.10 -17.83 11.40
N ARG A 65 -2.54 -16.83 10.71
CA ARG A 65 -2.30 -15.45 11.18
C ARG A 65 -2.48 -14.47 10.03
N THR A 66 -3.72 -14.36 9.53
CA THR A 66 -4.07 -13.53 8.38
C THR A 66 -4.49 -12.12 8.79
N GLY A 67 -4.27 -11.15 7.89
CA GLY A 67 -4.61 -9.75 8.09
C GLY A 67 -3.44 -8.89 8.60
N PHE A 68 -2.24 -9.47 8.82
CA PHE A 68 -1.10 -8.75 9.36
C PHE A 68 -0.60 -7.63 8.46
N ALA A 69 -0.50 -7.87 7.15
CA ALA A 69 -0.03 -6.84 6.22
C ALA A 69 -0.97 -5.62 6.22
N HIS A 70 -2.27 -5.84 6.17
CA HIS A 70 -3.26 -4.77 6.27
C HIS A 70 -3.27 -4.11 7.66
N PHE A 71 -3.06 -4.89 8.71
CA PHE A 71 -2.94 -4.36 10.06
C PHE A 71 -1.74 -3.39 10.17
N PHE A 72 -0.61 -3.72 9.54
CA PHE A 72 0.55 -2.83 9.46
C PHE A 72 0.29 -1.59 8.62
N GLU A 73 -0.58 -1.66 7.60
CA GLU A 73 -1.05 -0.47 6.89
C GLU A 73 -1.59 0.58 7.88
N HIS A 74 -2.38 0.16 8.86
CA HIS A 74 -2.91 1.03 9.92
C HIS A 74 -1.86 1.38 10.97
N LEU A 75 -1.16 0.38 11.49
CA LEU A 75 -0.28 0.52 12.65
C LEU A 75 0.89 1.47 12.39
N LEU A 76 1.41 1.54 11.16
CA LEU A 76 2.50 2.44 10.79
C LEU A 76 2.09 3.92 10.65
N PHE A 77 0.83 4.26 10.89
CA PHE A 77 0.36 5.64 11.07
C PHE A 77 0.20 6.06 12.55
N GLU A 78 0.31 5.12 13.48
CA GLU A 78 0.10 5.39 14.91
C GLU A 78 1.11 6.42 15.46
N GLY A 79 2.36 6.33 15.04
CA GLY A 79 3.41 7.25 15.42
C GLY A 79 4.80 6.63 15.29
N THR A 80 5.78 7.48 15.48
CA THR A 80 7.20 7.09 15.47
C THR A 80 7.90 7.68 16.69
N ARG A 81 9.17 7.39 16.86
CA ARG A 81 9.98 7.95 17.93
C ARG A 81 9.93 9.49 17.97
N ASN A 82 9.85 10.13 16.81
CA ASN A 82 9.90 11.59 16.67
C ASN A 82 8.55 12.20 16.22
N ILE A 83 7.57 11.37 15.85
CA ILE A 83 6.21 11.79 15.53
C ILE A 83 5.28 11.24 16.61
N PRO A 84 4.71 12.09 17.48
CA PRO A 84 3.84 11.62 18.54
C PRO A 84 2.62 10.87 17.99
N LYS A 85 2.12 9.90 18.76
CA LYS A 85 0.95 9.09 18.44
C LYS A 85 -0.23 9.97 18.02
N GLY A 86 -0.89 9.60 16.89
CA GLY A 86 -2.05 10.31 16.35
C GLY A 86 -1.73 11.66 15.68
N LYS A 87 -0.44 12.03 15.52
CA LYS A 87 -0.04 13.30 14.90
C LYS A 87 0.28 13.21 13.41
N TRP A 88 0.41 12.01 12.87
CA TRP A 88 0.76 11.82 11.46
C TRP A 88 -0.12 12.65 10.51
N PHE A 89 -1.43 12.41 10.55
CA PHE A 89 -2.40 13.08 9.68
C PHE A 89 -2.43 14.59 9.87
N SER A 90 -2.29 15.08 11.12
CA SER A 90 -2.28 16.51 11.41
C SER A 90 -1.01 17.22 10.89
N ILE A 91 0.13 16.54 10.87
CA ILE A 91 1.37 17.05 10.26
C ILE A 91 1.18 17.17 8.76
N VAL A 92 0.67 16.11 8.10
CA VAL A 92 0.45 16.11 6.65
C VAL A 92 -0.51 17.22 6.25
N THR A 93 -1.70 17.28 6.85
CA THR A 93 -2.72 18.28 6.51
C THR A 93 -2.31 19.70 6.88
N GLY A 94 -1.62 19.87 8.02
CA GLY A 94 -1.10 21.17 8.46
C GLY A 94 -0.03 21.76 7.52
N ASN A 95 0.60 20.92 6.70
CA ASN A 95 1.57 21.33 5.68
C ASN A 95 0.99 21.29 4.25
N GLY A 96 -0.34 21.30 4.12
CA GLY A 96 -1.04 21.35 2.84
C GLY A 96 -0.96 20.05 2.04
N GLY A 97 -0.64 18.93 2.70
CA GLY A 97 -0.53 17.62 2.09
C GLY A 97 -1.78 16.75 2.26
N SER A 98 -1.73 15.62 1.60
CA SER A 98 -2.63 14.48 1.76
C SER A 98 -1.83 13.18 1.78
N ASN A 99 -2.34 12.16 2.43
CA ASN A 99 -1.69 10.85 2.47
C ASN A 99 -2.72 9.74 2.39
N ASN A 100 -2.27 8.56 1.99
CA ASN A 100 -3.04 7.34 2.06
C ASN A 100 -2.10 6.13 2.08
N ALA A 101 -2.69 4.95 2.27
CA ALA A 101 -2.01 3.67 2.10
C ALA A 101 -2.99 2.64 1.54
N TYR A 102 -2.47 1.52 1.06
CA TYR A 102 -3.28 0.35 0.72
C TYR A 102 -2.44 -0.92 0.70
N THR A 103 -3.10 -2.02 1.01
CA THR A 103 -2.51 -3.36 1.01
C THR A 103 -3.14 -4.20 -0.09
N THR A 104 -2.29 -4.90 -0.82
CA THR A 104 -2.68 -5.90 -1.82
C THR A 104 -2.31 -7.31 -1.36
N ASN A 105 -2.47 -8.28 -2.25
CA ASN A 105 -1.93 -9.61 -1.99
C ASN A 105 -0.40 -9.63 -2.00
N ASP A 106 0.26 -8.70 -2.71
CA ASP A 106 1.69 -8.74 -3.03
C ASP A 106 2.52 -7.68 -2.32
N PHE A 107 1.93 -6.53 -1.98
CA PHE A 107 2.64 -5.41 -1.40
C PHE A 107 1.74 -4.53 -0.52
N THR A 108 2.38 -3.76 0.36
CA THR A 108 1.79 -2.67 1.13
C THR A 108 2.45 -1.36 0.71
N TYR A 109 1.64 -0.35 0.40
CA TYR A 109 2.08 0.91 -0.18
C TYR A 109 1.58 2.09 0.64
N TYR A 110 2.50 3.01 0.96
CA TYR A 110 2.24 4.27 1.67
C TYR A 110 2.66 5.43 0.79
N TYR A 111 1.95 6.54 0.85
CA TYR A 111 2.33 7.73 0.12
C TYR A 111 1.80 9.01 0.76
N GLU A 112 2.55 10.08 0.62
CA GLU A 112 2.18 11.45 0.91
C GLU A 112 2.35 12.33 -0.32
N ASN A 113 1.36 13.20 -0.53
CA ASN A 113 1.43 14.28 -1.52
C ASN A 113 1.59 15.60 -0.78
N PHE A 114 2.59 16.39 -1.13
CA PHE A 114 2.84 17.69 -0.55
C PHE A 114 3.03 18.75 -1.63
N PRO A 115 2.85 20.05 -1.31
CA PRO A 115 3.47 21.11 -2.09
C PRO A 115 4.98 20.85 -2.24
N SER A 116 5.57 21.12 -3.40
CA SER A 116 6.96 20.71 -3.73
C SER A 116 8.03 21.25 -2.78
N ASN A 117 7.78 22.38 -2.11
CA ASN A 117 8.67 22.94 -1.09
C ASN A 117 8.75 22.07 0.18
N ASN A 118 7.84 21.12 0.37
CA ASN A 118 7.79 20.21 1.52
C ASN A 118 8.37 18.80 1.21
N LEU A 119 9.13 18.63 0.12
CA LEU A 119 9.80 17.35 -0.18
C LEU A 119 10.59 16.81 1.01
N LYS A 120 11.34 17.66 1.70
CA LYS A 120 12.14 17.25 2.87
C LYS A 120 11.29 16.72 4.01
N LEU A 121 10.09 17.29 4.20
CA LEU A 121 9.14 16.81 5.21
C LEU A 121 8.65 15.40 4.85
N GLY A 122 8.23 15.19 3.60
CA GLY A 122 7.76 13.86 3.15
C GLY A 122 8.85 12.79 3.29
N LEU A 123 10.08 13.08 2.84
CA LEU A 123 11.21 12.16 2.99
C LEU A 123 11.53 11.87 4.46
N TRP A 124 11.46 12.89 5.33
CA TRP A 124 11.67 12.71 6.76
C TRP A 124 10.58 11.84 7.37
N MET A 125 9.30 12.07 7.04
CA MET A 125 8.19 11.27 7.58
C MET A 125 8.31 9.80 7.16
N GLU A 126 8.63 9.51 5.89
CA GLU A 126 8.84 8.12 5.45
C GLU A 126 10.07 7.49 6.09
N SER A 127 11.16 8.25 6.30
CA SER A 127 12.32 7.74 7.03
C SER A 127 11.98 7.38 8.49
N GLU A 128 11.14 8.15 9.15
CA GLU A 128 10.64 7.87 10.50
C GLU A 128 9.78 6.62 10.52
N ARG A 129 8.88 6.45 9.55
CA ARG A 129 8.07 5.23 9.39
C ARG A 129 8.94 3.98 9.24
N MET A 130 10.01 4.07 8.45
CA MET A 130 10.91 2.94 8.18
C MET A 130 11.81 2.60 9.38
N LEU A 131 12.32 3.61 10.09
CA LEU A 131 13.38 3.43 11.08
C LEU A 131 12.88 3.34 12.52
N HIS A 132 11.79 4.03 12.84
CA HIS A 132 11.40 4.28 14.21
C HIS A 132 9.90 4.10 14.49
N PRO A 133 9.18 3.16 13.84
CA PRO A 133 7.76 2.97 14.12
C PRO A 133 7.58 2.54 15.59
N ILE A 134 6.54 3.06 16.23
CA ILE A 134 6.14 2.60 17.56
C ILE A 134 5.15 1.46 17.40
N ILE A 135 5.58 0.26 17.78
CA ILE A 135 4.74 -0.94 17.79
C ILE A 135 4.61 -1.36 19.24
N ASP A 136 3.51 -0.98 19.87
CA ASP A 136 3.21 -1.27 21.26
C ASP A 136 1.80 -1.87 21.42
N GLN A 137 1.51 -2.43 22.58
CA GLN A 137 0.22 -3.06 22.88
C GLN A 137 -0.95 -2.07 22.69
N THR A 138 -0.77 -0.82 23.10
CA THR A 138 -1.82 0.21 22.96
C THR A 138 -2.16 0.49 21.51
N GLY A 139 -1.15 0.54 20.62
CA GLY A 139 -1.34 0.68 19.19
C GLY A 139 -2.06 -0.53 18.60
N VAL A 140 -1.62 -1.72 18.97
CA VAL A 140 -2.25 -2.99 18.53
C VAL A 140 -3.71 -3.04 18.96
N ASP A 141 -4.03 -2.78 20.23
CA ASP A 141 -5.41 -2.82 20.73
C ASP A 141 -6.30 -1.77 20.03
N THR A 142 -5.76 -0.57 19.82
CA THR A 142 -6.49 0.52 19.11
C THR A 142 -6.79 0.13 17.67
N GLN A 143 -5.79 -0.33 16.92
CA GLN A 143 -5.96 -0.66 15.51
C GLN A 143 -6.75 -1.94 15.30
N ASN A 144 -6.75 -2.88 16.25
CA ASN A 144 -7.60 -4.06 16.20
C ASN A 144 -9.09 -3.67 16.13
N GLU A 145 -9.54 -2.74 16.96
CA GLU A 145 -10.93 -2.26 16.93
C GLU A 145 -11.24 -1.49 15.63
N VAL A 146 -10.30 -0.70 15.09
CA VAL A 146 -10.46 0.02 13.83
C VAL A 146 -10.62 -0.96 12.66
N VAL A 147 -9.76 -1.96 12.56
CA VAL A 147 -9.81 -2.97 11.47
C VAL A 147 -11.06 -3.83 11.56
N LYS A 148 -11.51 -4.17 12.79
CA LYS A 148 -12.80 -4.86 13.00
C LYS A 148 -13.98 -4.03 12.49
N GLU A 149 -14.00 -2.74 12.80
CA GLU A 149 -15.07 -1.87 12.33
C GLU A 149 -15.05 -1.69 10.80
N GLU A 150 -13.86 -1.58 10.22
CA GLU A 150 -13.70 -1.56 8.77
C GLU A 150 -14.24 -2.83 8.11
N LYS A 151 -13.93 -4.00 8.69
CA LYS A 151 -14.47 -5.28 8.20
C LYS A 151 -15.99 -5.31 8.26
N ARG A 152 -16.57 -4.87 9.38
CA ARG A 152 -18.04 -4.78 9.51
C ARG A 152 -18.64 -3.89 8.42
N MET A 153 -18.07 -2.70 8.21
CA MET A 153 -18.62 -1.75 7.24
C MET A 153 -18.45 -2.23 5.79
N ARG A 154 -17.29 -2.73 5.43
CA ARG A 154 -16.97 -3.06 4.02
C ARG A 154 -17.43 -4.44 3.60
N TYR A 155 -17.46 -5.40 4.54
CA TYR A 155 -17.72 -6.82 4.21
C TYR A 155 -19.03 -7.31 4.85
N ASP A 156 -19.21 -7.18 6.16
CA ASP A 156 -20.32 -7.85 6.84
C ASP A 156 -21.66 -7.14 6.63
N ASN A 157 -21.69 -5.80 6.66
CA ASN A 157 -22.87 -4.98 6.51
C ASN A 157 -23.12 -4.48 5.07
N SER A 158 -22.18 -4.76 4.14
CA SER A 158 -22.30 -4.31 2.75
C SER A 158 -23.04 -5.36 1.91
N PRO A 159 -24.01 -4.96 1.07
CA PRO A 159 -24.60 -5.89 0.09
C PRO A 159 -23.49 -6.51 -0.78
N TYR A 160 -23.50 -7.83 -0.88
CA TYR A 160 -22.46 -8.61 -1.59
C TYR A 160 -21.03 -8.43 -1.05
N GLY A 161 -20.84 -7.90 0.18
CA GLY A 161 -19.51 -7.61 0.73
C GLY A 161 -18.57 -8.82 0.78
N LYS A 162 -19.11 -10.05 0.93
CA LYS A 162 -18.33 -11.29 0.98
C LYS A 162 -17.99 -11.90 -0.39
N TRP A 163 -18.47 -11.32 -1.49
CA TRP A 163 -18.31 -11.92 -2.82
C TRP A 163 -16.83 -12.15 -3.20
N ASN A 164 -15.97 -11.21 -2.85
CA ASN A 164 -14.54 -11.30 -3.16
C ASN A 164 -13.85 -12.42 -2.37
N GLU A 165 -14.19 -12.59 -1.10
CA GLU A 165 -13.69 -13.66 -0.25
C GLU A 165 -14.13 -15.03 -0.82
N GLU A 166 -15.41 -15.17 -1.13
CA GLU A 166 -15.95 -16.39 -1.70
C GLU A 166 -15.32 -16.74 -3.05
N VAL A 167 -15.26 -15.78 -3.99
CA VAL A 167 -14.65 -15.98 -5.30
C VAL A 167 -13.18 -16.39 -5.17
N LYS A 168 -12.40 -15.73 -4.33
CA LYS A 168 -10.99 -16.08 -4.09
C LYS A 168 -10.87 -17.52 -3.53
N SER A 169 -11.72 -17.91 -2.60
CA SER A 169 -11.71 -19.25 -2.01
C SER A 169 -12.03 -20.37 -3.03
N TYR A 170 -12.81 -20.05 -4.07
CA TYR A 170 -13.10 -20.98 -5.16
C TYR A 170 -11.97 -21.05 -6.19
N LEU A 171 -11.38 -19.91 -6.53
CA LEU A 171 -10.34 -19.83 -7.56
C LEU A 171 -8.98 -20.35 -7.08
N TYR A 172 -8.63 -20.06 -5.83
CA TYR A 172 -7.31 -20.37 -5.27
C TYR A 172 -7.44 -21.40 -4.13
N LYS A 173 -7.26 -22.67 -4.44
CA LYS A 173 -7.38 -23.74 -3.42
C LYS A 173 -6.15 -23.88 -2.52
N LEU A 174 -4.96 -23.68 -3.08
CA LEU A 174 -3.68 -23.84 -2.38
C LEU A 174 -2.86 -22.55 -2.36
N HIS A 175 -3.06 -21.66 -3.31
CA HIS A 175 -2.31 -20.41 -3.40
C HIS A 175 -2.76 -19.43 -2.31
N PRO A 176 -1.83 -18.69 -1.68
CA PRO A 176 -2.16 -17.69 -0.64
C PRO A 176 -3.14 -16.59 -1.06
N TYR A 177 -3.41 -16.42 -2.34
CA TYR A 177 -4.46 -15.50 -2.84
C TYR A 177 -5.88 -15.93 -2.49
N ASN A 178 -6.08 -17.09 -1.88
CA ASN A 178 -7.39 -17.53 -1.40
C ASN A 178 -7.92 -16.68 -0.23
N GLN A 179 -7.11 -15.79 0.32
CA GLN A 179 -7.46 -14.92 1.45
C GLN A 179 -7.70 -13.48 0.99
N THR A 180 -8.49 -12.75 1.77
CA THR A 180 -8.62 -11.30 1.64
C THR A 180 -7.52 -10.60 2.43
N THR A 181 -7.15 -9.38 2.02
CA THR A 181 -6.13 -8.59 2.71
C THR A 181 -6.50 -8.25 4.15
N ILE A 182 -7.80 -8.05 4.43
CA ILE A 182 -8.28 -7.74 5.78
C ILE A 182 -8.16 -8.93 6.75
N GLY A 183 -8.07 -10.14 6.23
CA GLY A 183 -7.89 -11.35 7.02
C GLY A 183 -9.10 -11.74 7.89
N LYS A 184 -8.83 -12.61 8.86
CA LYS A 184 -9.81 -13.09 9.84
C LYS A 184 -9.60 -12.40 11.18
N MET A 185 -10.69 -11.91 11.77
CA MET A 185 -10.61 -11.19 13.04
C MET A 185 -10.13 -12.09 14.19
N GLU A 186 -10.49 -13.37 14.16
CA GLU A 186 -10.02 -14.35 15.16
C GLU A 186 -8.49 -14.48 15.14
N HIS A 187 -7.85 -14.31 13.98
CA HIS A 187 -6.39 -14.36 13.87
C HIS A 187 -5.72 -13.10 14.43
N LEU A 188 -6.33 -11.93 14.26
CA LEU A 188 -5.84 -10.68 14.83
C LEU A 188 -6.05 -10.63 16.34
N ASP A 189 -7.20 -11.14 16.84
CA ASP A 189 -7.49 -11.23 18.27
C ASP A 189 -6.56 -12.21 19.01
N ALA A 190 -6.13 -13.27 18.33
CA ALA A 190 -5.22 -14.26 18.89
C ALA A 190 -3.74 -13.89 18.76
N ALA A 191 -3.41 -12.85 17.97
CA ALA A 191 -2.03 -12.46 17.71
C ALA A 191 -1.41 -11.77 18.93
N THR A 192 -0.15 -12.07 19.18
CA THR A 192 0.63 -11.42 20.25
C THR A 192 1.44 -10.24 19.73
N LEU A 193 1.85 -9.35 20.63
CA LEU A 193 2.73 -8.23 20.29
C LEU A 193 4.04 -8.73 19.68
N GLU A 194 4.58 -9.84 20.19
CA GLU A 194 5.80 -10.47 19.68
C GLU A 194 5.65 -10.94 18.22
N GLU A 195 4.48 -11.49 17.85
CA GLU A 195 4.20 -11.89 16.47
C GLU A 195 4.14 -10.66 15.55
N PHE A 196 3.51 -9.56 15.97
CA PHE A 196 3.53 -8.30 15.22
C PHE A 196 4.95 -7.75 15.08
N MET A 197 5.73 -7.69 16.16
CA MET A 197 7.13 -7.23 16.09
C MET A 197 7.99 -8.12 15.19
N ALA A 198 7.79 -9.44 15.22
CA ALA A 198 8.50 -10.37 14.35
C ALA A 198 8.14 -10.16 12.86
N PHE A 199 6.88 -9.94 12.56
CA PHE A 199 6.41 -9.63 11.21
C PHE A 199 6.98 -8.31 10.68
N ASN A 200 6.98 -7.26 11.49
CA ASN A 200 7.62 -5.98 11.16
C ASN A 200 9.10 -6.17 10.85
N LYS A 201 9.84 -6.78 11.76
CA LYS A 201 11.29 -7.02 11.60
C LYS A 201 11.64 -7.86 10.36
N LYS A 202 10.73 -8.72 9.91
CA LYS A 202 10.95 -9.57 8.74
C LYS A 202 10.70 -8.85 7.42
N TYR A 203 9.68 -8.01 7.35
CA TYR A 203 9.17 -7.51 6.09
C TYR A 203 9.28 -6.00 5.89
N TYR A 204 9.20 -5.19 6.98
CA TYR A 204 9.23 -3.74 6.89
C TYR A 204 10.66 -3.21 7.09
N ILE A 205 11.54 -3.63 6.19
CA ILE A 205 12.97 -3.34 6.22
C ILE A 205 13.42 -2.76 4.87
N PRO A 206 14.51 -1.95 4.83
CA PRO A 206 14.92 -1.25 3.62
C PRO A 206 15.14 -2.13 2.40
N ASN A 207 15.78 -3.28 2.55
CA ASN A 207 16.04 -4.19 1.44
C ASN A 207 14.81 -5.00 0.97
N ASN A 208 13.64 -4.72 1.50
CA ASN A 208 12.34 -5.22 1.06
C ASN A 208 11.40 -4.09 0.61
N ALA A 209 11.97 -2.90 0.34
CA ALA A 209 11.21 -1.70 -0.03
C ALA A 209 11.83 -0.99 -1.22
#